data_fa7403138f10afbbfe65850d0d931ea6
#
_entry.id   fa7403138f10afbbfe65850d0d931ea6
#
_cell.length_a   1.000
_cell.length_b   1.000
_cell.length_c   1.000
_cell.angle_alpha   90.00
_cell.angle_beta   90.00
_cell.angle_gamma   90.00
#
_symmetry.space_group_name_H-M   'P 1'
#
loop_
_entity.id
_entity.type
_entity.pdbx_description
1 polymer ?
#
loop_
_entity_poly.entity_id
_entity_poly.type
_entity_poly.pdbx_seq_one_letter_code
_entity_poly.pdbx_strand_id
1 'polypeptide(L)'
;MNWRVDRWRRIAGLEHAFGDRLAPPPAGVKTLRQVHGRRVIDDGALGEETEGDGIASDRAGALLGIWTADCVPVLVVAPAARVVAAIHCGWRGSAAGIIPAALDLLARRWSVLPADVEVALGPSIGGCCYEVGEEVREALVVRAGNKLGNSGFGMRGERLHLDLRSFLAGEMQELGVGHIETVGPCTSCRTDLLYSYRREGKTGRQLSYIGWR
;
A
#
# COMPACT_ATOMS: atom_id res chain seq x y z
N MET A 1 9.28 -1.85 16.70
CA MET A 1 9.41 -0.42 16.24
C MET A 1 8.45 -0.22 15.09
N ASN A 2 7.53 0.71 15.17
CA ASN A 2 6.57 0.96 14.08
C ASN A 2 6.99 2.20 13.31
N TRP A 3 6.98 2.13 11.97
CA TRP A 3 7.20 3.32 11.15
C TRP A 3 5.92 4.13 11.05
N ARG A 4 6.05 5.46 11.14
CA ARG A 4 4.94 6.41 11.08
C ARG A 4 5.31 7.58 10.16
N VAL A 5 4.30 8.20 9.60
CA VAL A 5 4.42 9.45 8.84
C VAL A 5 4.43 10.61 9.83
N ASP A 6 5.52 11.36 9.90
CA ASP A 6 5.68 12.39 10.94
C ASP A 6 4.66 13.52 10.81
N ARG A 7 4.34 13.94 9.59
CA ARG A 7 3.32 14.96 9.37
C ARG A 7 1.91 14.51 9.80
N TRP A 8 1.57 13.23 9.68
CA TRP A 8 0.27 12.69 10.08
C TRP A 8 0.08 12.60 11.60
N ARG A 9 1.16 12.64 12.36
CA ARG A 9 1.09 12.70 13.83
C ARG A 9 0.41 13.98 14.34
N ARG A 10 0.35 15.02 13.50
CA ARG A 10 -0.30 16.31 13.81
C ARG A 10 -1.79 16.32 13.45
N ILE A 11 -2.29 15.30 12.75
CA ILE A 11 -3.69 15.20 12.40
C ILE A 11 -4.45 14.64 13.61
N ALA A 12 -5.28 15.47 14.23
CA ALA A 12 -6.01 15.10 15.43
C ALA A 12 -6.94 13.90 15.20
N GLY A 13 -6.83 12.87 16.04
CA GLY A 13 -7.63 11.65 15.97
C GLY A 13 -7.18 10.63 14.92
N LEU A 14 -6.17 10.92 14.08
CA LEU A 14 -5.64 9.96 13.14
C LEU A 14 -4.67 9.00 13.83
N GLU A 15 -4.93 7.71 13.72
CA GLU A 15 -4.03 6.64 14.14
C GLU A 15 -3.52 5.87 12.93
N HIS A 16 -2.21 5.65 12.84
CA HIS A 16 -1.60 4.89 11.74
C HIS A 16 -0.26 4.31 12.15
N ALA A 17 0.12 3.20 11.57
CA ALA A 17 1.47 2.68 11.60
C ALA A 17 1.72 1.66 10.49
N PHE A 18 2.97 1.56 10.06
CA PHE A 18 3.50 0.41 9.37
C PHE A 18 4.19 -0.48 10.40
N GLY A 19 3.64 -1.67 10.63
CA GLY A 19 4.11 -2.58 11.66
C GLY A 19 5.39 -3.31 11.29
N ASP A 20 5.93 -3.99 12.29
CA ASP A 20 7.10 -4.87 12.18
C ASP A 20 6.78 -6.27 12.72
N ARG A 21 7.76 -7.16 12.67
CA ARG A 21 7.62 -8.54 13.18
C ARG A 21 7.60 -8.66 14.70
N LEU A 22 7.95 -7.58 15.43
CA LEU A 22 8.14 -7.58 16.88
C LEU A 22 6.91 -7.06 17.64
N ALA A 23 6.15 -6.14 17.02
CA ALA A 23 5.00 -5.52 17.65
C ALA A 23 3.71 -6.30 17.31
N PRO A 24 2.89 -6.67 18.32
CA PRO A 24 1.58 -7.23 18.05
C PRO A 24 0.68 -6.20 17.35
N PRO A 25 -0.21 -6.66 16.47
CA PRO A 25 -1.19 -5.76 15.88
C PRO A 25 -2.14 -5.21 16.96
N PRO A 26 -2.65 -3.97 16.80
CA PRO A 26 -3.66 -3.45 17.70
C PRO A 26 -4.95 -4.28 17.59
N ALA A 27 -5.71 -4.34 18.70
CA ALA A 27 -7.00 -5.05 18.72
C ALA A 27 -8.03 -4.34 17.82
N GLY A 28 -8.95 -5.12 17.25
CA GLY A 28 -10.09 -4.58 16.48
C GLY A 28 -9.77 -4.06 15.09
N VAL A 29 -8.58 -4.32 14.56
CA VAL A 29 -8.25 -3.97 13.18
C VAL A 29 -9.06 -4.82 12.20
N LYS A 30 -9.78 -4.15 11.31
CA LYS A 30 -10.52 -4.78 10.22
C LYS A 30 -9.57 -5.08 9.07
N THR A 31 -9.53 -6.32 8.64
CA THR A 31 -8.70 -6.79 7.52
C THR A 31 -9.54 -7.55 6.50
N LEU A 32 -8.97 -7.84 5.35
CA LEU A 32 -9.58 -8.56 4.24
C LEU A 32 -8.85 -9.87 3.97
N ARG A 33 -9.51 -10.80 3.30
CA ARG A 33 -8.83 -11.91 2.62
C ARG A 33 -8.17 -11.37 1.34
N GLN A 34 -6.88 -11.05 1.42
CA GLN A 34 -6.11 -10.47 0.32
C GLN A 34 -5.81 -11.51 -0.76
N VAL A 35 -6.12 -11.19 -2.01
CA VAL A 35 -6.03 -12.08 -3.17
C VAL A 35 -5.12 -11.57 -4.28
N HIS A 36 -4.37 -10.48 -4.01
CA HIS A 36 -3.50 -9.78 -4.95
C HIS A 36 -4.25 -9.23 -6.17
N GLY A 37 -5.52 -8.87 -5.98
CA GLY A 37 -6.39 -8.28 -6.97
C GLY A 37 -6.44 -6.75 -6.90
N ARG A 38 -7.51 -6.16 -7.47
CA ARG A 38 -7.74 -4.71 -7.45
C ARG A 38 -9.01 -4.28 -6.71
N ARG A 39 -9.67 -5.20 -6.01
CA ARG A 39 -10.92 -4.87 -5.32
C ARG A 39 -10.64 -4.06 -4.07
N VAL A 40 -11.21 -2.86 -4.00
CA VAL A 40 -11.22 -1.97 -2.84
C VAL A 40 -12.66 -1.81 -2.39
N ILE A 41 -12.91 -1.89 -1.09
CA ILE A 41 -14.25 -1.86 -0.51
C ILE A 41 -14.41 -0.80 0.57
N ASP A 42 -15.63 -0.32 0.76
CA ASP A 42 -16.07 0.44 1.94
C ASP A 42 -16.21 -0.53 3.12
N ASP A 43 -15.73 -0.17 4.30
CA ASP A 43 -15.77 -1.01 5.50
C ASP A 43 -17.21 -1.34 5.97
N GLY A 44 -18.20 -0.62 5.51
CA GLY A 44 -19.61 -0.93 5.69
C GLY A 44 -20.10 -2.17 4.95
N ALA A 45 -19.35 -2.61 3.93
CA ALA A 45 -19.64 -3.81 3.15
C ALA A 45 -18.83 -5.04 3.60
N LEU A 46 -18.13 -4.95 4.75
CA LEU A 46 -17.38 -6.07 5.31
C LEU A 46 -18.31 -7.14 5.86
N GLY A 47 -18.11 -8.37 5.41
CA GLY A 47 -18.61 -9.60 6.02
C GLY A 47 -17.44 -10.50 6.41
N GLU A 48 -17.75 -11.62 7.07
CA GLU A 48 -16.75 -12.65 7.33
C GLU A 48 -16.12 -13.10 5.99
N GLU A 49 -14.81 -13.19 5.94
CA GLU A 49 -14.04 -13.62 4.76
C GLU A 49 -14.19 -12.75 3.47
N THR A 50 -14.52 -11.47 3.60
CA THR A 50 -14.60 -10.60 2.44
C THR A 50 -13.26 -10.52 1.70
N GLU A 51 -13.24 -10.90 0.42
CA GLU A 51 -12.08 -10.77 -0.44
C GLU A 51 -11.88 -9.33 -0.92
N GLY A 52 -10.63 -8.90 -0.91
CA GLY A 52 -10.20 -7.62 -1.43
C GLY A 52 -8.77 -7.30 -1.05
N ASP A 53 -8.21 -6.31 -1.71
CA ASP A 53 -6.84 -5.87 -1.47
C ASP A 53 -6.78 -4.39 -1.04
N GLY A 54 -7.93 -3.77 -0.83
CA GLY A 54 -8.04 -2.45 -0.25
C GLY A 54 -9.34 -2.26 0.51
N ILE A 55 -9.29 -1.46 1.56
CA ILE A 55 -10.43 -1.13 2.42
C ILE A 55 -10.38 0.35 2.78
N ALA A 56 -11.51 1.04 2.70
CA ALA A 56 -11.66 2.45 3.03
C ALA A 56 -12.80 2.69 4.02
N SER A 57 -12.72 3.77 4.81
CA SER A 57 -13.74 4.15 5.79
C SER A 57 -13.68 5.63 6.14
N ASP A 58 -14.85 6.21 6.47
CA ASP A 58 -15.01 7.51 7.13
C ASP A 58 -15.43 7.39 8.61
N ARG A 59 -15.53 6.17 9.13
CA ARG A 59 -16.09 5.91 10.46
C ARG A 59 -15.07 6.11 11.56
N ALA A 60 -15.43 6.89 12.59
CA ALA A 60 -14.66 6.96 13.82
C ALA A 60 -14.63 5.59 14.52
N GLY A 61 -13.50 5.26 15.11
CA GLY A 61 -13.25 3.96 15.76
C GLY A 61 -12.93 2.79 14.81
N ALA A 62 -13.02 2.98 13.49
CA ALA A 62 -12.61 1.96 12.53
C ALA A 62 -11.10 2.01 12.30
N LEU A 63 -10.39 0.95 12.66
CA LEU A 63 -9.00 0.71 12.27
C LEU A 63 -8.98 -0.27 11.10
N LEU A 64 -8.42 0.16 9.98
CA LEU A 64 -8.29 -0.62 8.75
C LEU A 64 -6.88 -1.13 8.60
N GLY A 65 -6.69 -2.38 8.24
CA GLY A 65 -5.36 -2.97 8.15
C GLY A 65 -5.16 -3.88 6.95
N ILE A 66 -3.91 -3.98 6.54
CA ILE A 66 -3.45 -4.92 5.51
C ILE A 66 -2.18 -5.64 5.97
N TRP A 67 -2.07 -6.88 5.59
CA TRP A 67 -0.94 -7.75 5.88
C TRP A 67 0.01 -7.80 4.69
N THR A 68 1.30 -7.59 4.95
CA THR A 68 2.33 -7.66 3.91
C THR A 68 3.57 -8.43 4.37
N ALA A 69 4.24 -9.04 3.40
CA ALA A 69 5.62 -9.51 3.48
C ALA A 69 6.17 -9.37 2.06
N ASP A 70 6.80 -8.23 1.77
CA ASP A 70 7.33 -7.72 0.50
C ASP A 70 6.41 -6.82 -0.34
N CYS A 71 5.10 -7.13 -0.46
CA CYS A 71 4.18 -6.22 -1.14
C CYS A 71 4.15 -4.84 -0.47
N VAL A 72 3.85 -3.79 -1.24
CA VAL A 72 3.80 -2.41 -0.73
C VAL A 72 2.51 -2.19 0.04
N PRO A 73 2.57 -1.90 1.37
CA PRO A 73 1.43 -1.37 2.08
C PRO A 73 1.27 0.11 1.75
N VAL A 74 0.09 0.49 1.30
CA VAL A 74 -0.26 1.88 0.99
C VAL A 74 -1.34 2.33 1.97
N LEU A 75 -1.04 3.37 2.75
CA LEU A 75 -2.00 4.03 3.61
C LEU A 75 -2.38 5.38 3.00
N VAL A 76 -3.67 5.69 3.03
CA VAL A 76 -4.25 6.89 2.44
C VAL A 76 -5.05 7.63 3.51
N VAL A 77 -4.93 8.95 3.54
CA VAL A 77 -5.77 9.82 4.35
C VAL A 77 -6.25 11.02 3.53
N ALA A 78 -7.54 11.33 3.64
CA ALA A 78 -8.16 12.58 3.18
C ALA A 78 -8.62 13.35 4.43
N PRO A 79 -7.79 14.27 4.99
CA PRO A 79 -8.03 14.85 6.30
C PRO A 79 -9.34 15.65 6.36
N ALA A 80 -9.64 16.43 5.33
CA ALA A 80 -10.86 17.27 5.29
C ALA A 80 -12.15 16.45 5.29
N ALA A 81 -12.15 15.34 4.56
CA ALA A 81 -13.30 14.43 4.48
C ALA A 81 -13.33 13.39 5.62
N ARG A 82 -12.27 13.31 6.45
CA ARG A 82 -12.06 12.28 7.46
C ARG A 82 -12.17 10.86 6.91
N VAL A 83 -11.66 10.64 5.69
CA VAL A 83 -11.63 9.33 5.03
C VAL A 83 -10.21 8.74 5.11
N VAL A 84 -10.12 7.45 5.36
CA VAL A 84 -8.85 6.69 5.32
C VAL A 84 -8.99 5.45 4.46
N ALA A 85 -7.86 4.95 3.95
CA ALA A 85 -7.81 3.65 3.30
C ALA A 85 -6.48 2.94 3.59
N ALA A 86 -6.55 1.60 3.61
CA ALA A 86 -5.40 0.71 3.66
C ALA A 86 -5.44 -0.21 2.44
N ILE A 87 -4.36 -0.22 1.64
CA ILE A 87 -4.31 -0.87 0.32
C ILE A 87 -3.08 -1.77 0.23
N HIS A 88 -3.29 -3.01 -0.18
CA HIS A 88 -2.24 -4.01 -0.43
C HIS A 88 -1.82 -3.97 -1.90
N CYS A 89 -0.64 -3.47 -2.18
CA CYS A 89 -0.11 -3.35 -3.53
C CYS A 89 1.01 -4.36 -3.80
N GLY A 90 0.65 -5.56 -4.25
CA GLY A 90 1.55 -6.47 -4.93
C GLY A 90 1.62 -6.12 -6.42
N TRP A 91 2.61 -6.63 -7.17
CA TRP A 91 2.74 -6.32 -8.61
C TRP A 91 1.49 -6.70 -9.43
N ARG A 92 0.80 -7.81 -9.09
CA ARG A 92 -0.44 -8.22 -9.76
C ARG A 92 -1.58 -7.23 -9.55
N GLY A 93 -1.80 -6.82 -8.29
CA GLY A 93 -2.80 -5.81 -7.95
C GLY A 93 -2.49 -4.46 -8.58
N SER A 94 -1.21 -4.08 -8.64
CA SER A 94 -0.75 -2.86 -9.29
C SER A 94 -0.99 -2.92 -10.81
N ALA A 95 -0.62 -4.02 -11.46
CA ALA A 95 -0.90 -4.24 -12.88
C ALA A 95 -2.42 -4.29 -13.17
N ALA A 96 -3.24 -4.77 -12.25
CA ALA A 96 -4.70 -4.74 -12.35
C ALA A 96 -5.30 -3.35 -12.09
N GLY A 97 -4.54 -2.38 -11.58
CA GLY A 97 -4.97 -1.00 -11.34
C GLY A 97 -5.65 -0.78 -9.99
N ILE A 98 -5.08 -1.30 -8.91
CA ILE A 98 -5.66 -1.16 -7.57
C ILE A 98 -5.65 0.30 -7.08
N ILE A 99 -4.63 1.10 -7.41
CA ILE A 99 -4.57 2.52 -7.01
C ILE A 99 -5.67 3.34 -7.69
N PRO A 100 -5.84 3.31 -9.03
CA PRO A 100 -6.99 3.96 -9.65
C PRO A 100 -8.34 3.48 -9.10
N ALA A 101 -8.49 2.18 -8.81
CA ALA A 101 -9.72 1.65 -8.23
C ALA A 101 -9.99 2.22 -6.82
N ALA A 102 -8.94 2.41 -6.02
CA ALA A 102 -9.06 3.03 -4.71
C ALA A 102 -9.47 4.49 -4.80
N LEU A 103 -8.79 5.29 -5.64
CA LEU A 103 -9.13 6.70 -5.85
C LEU A 103 -10.54 6.88 -6.40
N ASP A 104 -10.96 6.01 -7.31
CA ASP A 104 -12.32 6.01 -7.87
C ASP A 104 -13.39 5.67 -6.78
N LEU A 105 -13.12 4.73 -5.88
CA LEU A 105 -14.00 4.48 -4.73
C LEU A 105 -14.10 5.72 -3.83
N LEU A 106 -12.97 6.37 -3.50
CA LEU A 106 -12.94 7.56 -2.65
C LEU A 106 -13.74 8.70 -3.28
N ALA A 107 -13.58 8.91 -4.60
CA ALA A 107 -14.32 9.93 -5.34
C ALA A 107 -15.84 9.66 -5.36
N ARG A 108 -16.24 8.43 -5.71
CA ARG A 108 -17.68 8.08 -5.81
C ARG A 108 -18.37 8.04 -4.46
N ARG A 109 -17.70 7.56 -3.42
CA ARG A 109 -18.34 7.31 -2.13
C ARG A 109 -18.34 8.54 -1.22
N TRP A 110 -17.28 9.35 -1.28
CA TRP A 110 -17.06 10.48 -0.37
C TRP A 110 -16.70 11.79 -1.06
N SER A 111 -16.77 11.85 -2.39
CA SER A 111 -16.41 13.03 -3.21
C SER A 111 -14.96 13.51 -2.97
N VAL A 112 -14.07 12.61 -2.57
CA VAL A 112 -12.65 12.90 -2.33
C VAL A 112 -11.89 12.85 -3.65
N LEU A 113 -11.27 13.94 -4.04
CA LEU A 113 -10.46 14.03 -5.24
C LEU A 113 -9.00 13.58 -4.96
N PRO A 114 -8.25 13.12 -5.97
CA PRO A 114 -6.85 12.73 -5.79
C PRO A 114 -5.99 13.82 -5.13
N ALA A 115 -6.23 15.09 -5.46
CA ALA A 115 -5.50 16.22 -4.87
C ALA A 115 -5.76 16.43 -3.35
N ASP A 116 -6.86 15.87 -2.84
CA ASP A 116 -7.26 16.01 -1.43
C ASP A 116 -6.67 14.92 -0.54
N VAL A 117 -5.98 13.91 -1.14
CA VAL A 117 -5.43 12.80 -0.38
C VAL A 117 -3.93 12.93 -0.17
N GLU A 118 -3.49 12.45 0.98
CA GLU A 118 -2.11 12.19 1.29
C GLU A 118 -1.89 10.68 1.36
N VAL A 119 -0.80 10.22 0.78
CA VAL A 119 -0.48 8.79 0.67
C VAL A 119 0.88 8.50 1.26
N ALA A 120 0.97 7.39 1.98
CA ALA A 120 2.23 6.85 2.46
C ALA A 120 2.43 5.41 1.97
N LEU A 121 3.60 5.16 1.37
CA LEU A 121 4.05 3.83 0.96
C LEU A 121 5.00 3.28 2.03
N GLY A 122 4.64 2.17 2.65
CA GLY A 122 5.37 1.59 3.77
C GLY A 122 6.51 0.64 3.37
N PRO A 123 7.11 -0.04 4.37
CA PRO A 123 8.17 -1.01 4.16
C PRO A 123 7.73 -2.12 3.20
N SER A 124 8.52 -2.35 2.18
CA SER A 124 8.28 -3.37 1.15
C SER A 124 9.61 -3.85 0.57
N ILE A 125 9.60 -4.86 -0.28
CA ILE A 125 10.82 -5.24 -0.99
C ILE A 125 11.24 -4.11 -1.92
N GLY A 126 12.47 -3.66 -1.83
CA GLY A 126 13.02 -2.60 -2.67
C GLY A 126 13.70 -3.14 -3.92
N GLY A 127 14.00 -2.27 -4.88
CA GLY A 127 14.73 -2.60 -6.10
C GLY A 127 16.14 -3.18 -5.86
N CYS A 128 16.65 -3.10 -4.62
CA CYS A 128 17.87 -3.78 -4.22
C CYS A 128 17.75 -5.31 -4.17
N CYS A 129 16.53 -5.84 -3.93
CA CYS A 129 16.29 -7.26 -3.69
C CYS A 129 15.17 -7.86 -4.56
N TYR A 130 14.41 -7.02 -5.25
CA TYR A 130 13.25 -7.46 -6.01
C TYR A 130 13.58 -7.73 -7.47
N GLU A 131 14.27 -8.84 -7.71
CA GLU A 131 14.44 -9.39 -9.06
C GLU A 131 13.09 -9.87 -9.60
N VAL A 132 12.76 -9.49 -10.84
CA VAL A 132 11.51 -9.82 -11.53
C VAL A 132 11.77 -10.27 -12.96
N GLY A 133 10.83 -11.01 -13.54
CA GLY A 133 10.85 -11.35 -14.94
C GLY A 133 10.26 -10.26 -15.82
N GLU A 134 10.45 -10.42 -17.12
CA GLU A 134 9.96 -9.48 -18.12
C GLU A 134 8.42 -9.38 -18.13
N GLU A 135 7.73 -10.48 -17.79
CA GLU A 135 6.27 -10.52 -17.66
C GLU A 135 5.73 -9.52 -16.63
N VAL A 136 6.50 -9.24 -15.57
CA VAL A 136 6.12 -8.24 -14.56
C VAL A 136 6.26 -6.84 -15.14
N ARG A 137 7.34 -6.59 -15.88
CA ARG A 137 7.58 -5.30 -16.54
C ARG A 137 6.49 -5.02 -17.57
N GLU A 138 6.23 -5.97 -18.46
CA GLU A 138 5.20 -5.84 -19.49
C GLU A 138 3.83 -5.54 -18.89
N ALA A 139 3.40 -6.30 -17.87
CA ALA A 139 2.10 -6.11 -17.23
C ALA A 139 1.96 -4.71 -16.61
N LEU A 140 3.00 -4.19 -15.95
CA LEU A 140 2.98 -2.87 -15.33
C LEU A 140 3.07 -1.75 -16.36
N VAL A 141 3.92 -1.88 -17.39
CA VAL A 141 4.07 -0.88 -18.46
C VAL A 141 2.81 -0.77 -19.31
N VAL A 142 2.19 -1.90 -19.69
CA VAL A 142 0.91 -1.91 -20.43
C VAL A 142 -0.18 -1.20 -19.62
N ARG A 143 -0.23 -1.46 -18.30
CA ARG A 143 -1.21 -0.83 -17.41
C ARG A 143 -1.01 0.68 -17.28
N ALA A 144 0.22 1.10 -17.06
CA ALA A 144 0.56 2.51 -16.79
C ALA A 144 0.62 3.37 -18.06
N GLY A 145 0.70 2.73 -19.23
CA GLY A 145 0.90 3.41 -20.51
C GLY A 145 2.29 4.05 -20.62
N ASN A 146 2.49 4.79 -21.72
CA ASN A 146 3.80 5.41 -22.01
C ASN A 146 4.25 6.48 -21.02
N LYS A 147 3.34 6.97 -20.16
CA LYS A 147 3.65 8.06 -19.22
C LYS A 147 4.64 7.67 -18.12
N LEU A 148 4.50 6.47 -17.55
CA LEU A 148 5.42 5.97 -16.52
C LEU A 148 6.62 5.25 -17.12
N GLY A 149 6.53 4.74 -18.33
CA GLY A 149 7.61 4.04 -19.01
C GLY A 149 8.22 2.93 -18.14
N ASN A 150 9.54 3.01 -17.96
CA ASN A 150 10.30 2.08 -17.12
C ASN A 150 10.48 2.59 -15.66
N SER A 151 9.61 3.47 -15.17
CA SER A 151 9.68 3.96 -13.79
C SER A 151 9.72 2.81 -12.79
N GLY A 152 10.66 2.85 -11.86
CA GLY A 152 10.87 1.82 -10.86
C GLY A 152 11.64 0.58 -11.35
N PHE A 153 11.88 0.41 -12.66
CA PHE A 153 12.69 -0.68 -13.20
C PHE A 153 14.16 -0.30 -13.34
N GLY A 154 15.05 -1.26 -13.09
CA GLY A 154 16.49 -1.09 -13.25
C GLY A 154 17.20 -2.42 -13.44
N MET A 155 18.36 -2.38 -14.08
CA MET A 155 19.22 -3.57 -14.24
C MET A 155 20.22 -3.64 -13.08
N ARG A 156 20.45 -4.86 -12.57
CA ARG A 156 21.55 -5.19 -11.65
C ARG A 156 22.33 -6.37 -12.21
N GLY A 157 23.44 -6.08 -12.85
CA GLY A 157 24.08 -7.03 -13.76
C GLY A 157 23.11 -7.33 -14.91
N GLU A 158 22.87 -8.62 -15.16
CA GLU A 158 21.96 -9.07 -16.22
C GLU A 158 20.51 -9.28 -15.74
N ARG A 159 20.20 -8.93 -14.48
CA ARG A 159 18.90 -9.18 -13.86
C ARG A 159 18.04 -7.93 -13.78
N LEU A 160 16.79 -8.07 -14.18
CA LEU A 160 15.81 -7.01 -14.06
C LEU A 160 15.31 -6.92 -12.61
N HIS A 161 15.31 -5.72 -12.07
CA HIS A 161 14.81 -5.42 -10.72
C HIS A 161 13.72 -4.37 -10.76
N LEU A 162 12.79 -4.46 -9.81
CA LEU A 162 11.67 -3.54 -9.64
C LEU A 162 11.71 -2.86 -8.27
N ASP A 163 11.65 -1.54 -8.23
CA ASP A 163 11.20 -0.77 -7.07
C ASP A 163 9.72 -0.42 -7.26
N LEU A 164 8.85 -1.27 -6.72
CA LEU A 164 7.41 -1.10 -6.86
C LEU A 164 6.90 0.16 -6.15
N ARG A 165 7.58 0.64 -5.10
CA ARG A 165 7.22 1.91 -4.44
C ARG A 165 7.43 3.09 -5.38
N SER A 166 8.58 3.13 -6.06
CA SER A 166 8.87 4.18 -7.04
C SER A 166 7.88 4.16 -8.21
N PHE A 167 7.51 2.98 -8.70
CA PHE A 167 6.49 2.82 -9.73
C PHE A 167 5.13 3.36 -9.27
N LEU A 168 4.65 2.94 -8.08
CA LEU A 168 3.37 3.39 -7.52
C LEU A 168 3.36 4.87 -7.21
N ALA A 169 4.46 5.43 -6.70
CA ALA A 169 4.57 6.87 -6.47
C ALA A 169 4.43 7.66 -7.78
N GLY A 170 5.08 7.21 -8.86
CA GLY A 170 4.92 7.80 -10.18
C GLY A 170 3.48 7.70 -10.69
N GLU A 171 2.83 6.54 -10.56
CA GLU A 171 1.41 6.37 -10.94
C GLU A 171 0.50 7.34 -10.18
N MET A 172 0.70 7.47 -8.87
CA MET A 172 -0.09 8.39 -8.04
C MET A 172 0.14 9.86 -8.39
N GLN A 173 1.38 10.25 -8.74
CA GLN A 173 1.68 11.60 -9.23
C GLN A 173 0.93 11.91 -10.53
N GLU A 174 0.94 10.98 -11.50
CA GLU A 174 0.18 11.12 -12.75
C GLU A 174 -1.33 11.19 -12.52
N LEU A 175 -1.83 10.54 -11.48
CA LEU A 175 -3.25 10.60 -11.06
C LEU A 175 -3.59 11.86 -10.26
N GLY A 176 -2.62 12.72 -9.97
CA GLY A 176 -2.83 14.00 -9.28
C GLY A 176 -2.96 13.89 -7.76
N VAL A 177 -2.39 12.85 -7.14
CA VAL A 177 -2.36 12.73 -5.67
C VAL A 177 -1.60 13.90 -5.04
N GLY A 178 -2.20 14.53 -4.04
CA GLY A 178 -1.70 15.78 -3.46
C GLY A 178 -0.39 15.66 -2.69
N HIS A 179 -0.18 14.55 -1.97
CA HIS A 179 1.07 14.30 -1.26
C HIS A 179 1.41 12.81 -1.20
N ILE A 180 2.66 12.48 -1.48
CA ILE A 180 3.15 11.09 -1.46
C ILE A 180 4.45 11.03 -0.66
N GLU A 181 4.49 10.12 0.32
CA GLU A 181 5.67 9.89 1.15
C GLU A 181 6.04 8.39 1.16
N THR A 182 7.33 8.08 1.15
CA THR A 182 7.83 6.71 1.29
C THR A 182 8.47 6.55 2.66
N VAL A 183 8.04 5.52 3.40
CA VAL A 183 8.45 5.28 4.78
C VAL A 183 9.03 3.88 4.93
N GLY A 184 10.11 3.77 5.70
CA GLY A 184 10.71 2.50 6.08
C GLY A 184 11.58 1.84 5.00
N PRO A 185 12.31 0.78 5.39
CA PRO A 185 13.34 0.14 4.58
C PRO A 185 12.81 -0.96 3.67
N CYS A 186 13.72 -1.56 2.89
CA CYS A 186 13.49 -2.81 2.18
C CYS A 186 13.28 -3.97 3.18
N THR A 187 12.19 -4.72 3.00
CA THR A 187 11.83 -5.86 3.86
C THR A 187 12.86 -6.97 3.80
N SER A 188 13.40 -7.25 2.62
CA SER A 188 14.41 -8.30 2.43
C SER A 188 15.76 -7.95 3.05
N CYS A 189 16.12 -6.65 3.16
CA CYS A 189 17.36 -6.20 3.80
C CYS A 189 17.27 -6.15 5.33
N ARG A 190 16.07 -5.91 5.91
CA ARG A 190 15.88 -5.77 7.36
C ARG A 190 15.36 -7.05 7.99
N THR A 191 16.28 -8.02 8.12
CA THR A 191 16.02 -9.36 8.67
C THR A 191 15.58 -9.36 10.13
N ASP A 192 16.04 -8.40 10.88
CA ASP A 192 15.78 -8.21 12.30
C ASP A 192 14.37 -7.70 12.60
N LEU A 193 13.80 -6.92 11.69
CA LEU A 193 12.54 -6.19 11.95
C LEU A 193 11.39 -6.59 11.02
N LEU A 194 11.64 -7.16 9.85
CA LEU A 194 10.61 -7.34 8.83
C LEU A 194 10.56 -8.78 8.30
N TYR A 195 9.36 -9.26 8.08
CA TYR A 195 9.12 -10.48 7.31
C TYR A 195 9.32 -10.21 5.82
N SER A 196 9.93 -11.17 5.12
CA SER A 196 10.09 -11.11 3.67
C SER A 196 9.87 -12.49 3.06
N TYR A 197 8.85 -12.60 2.23
CA TYR A 197 8.54 -13.83 1.50
C TYR A 197 9.65 -14.20 0.52
N ARG A 198 10.24 -13.23 -0.17
CA ARG A 198 11.35 -13.42 -1.10
C ARG A 198 12.57 -14.04 -0.43
N ARG A 199 12.87 -13.60 0.79
CA ARG A 199 14.01 -14.09 1.56
C ARG A 199 13.73 -15.42 2.25
N GLU A 200 12.55 -15.55 2.86
CA GLU A 200 12.24 -16.65 3.80
C GLU A 200 11.35 -17.74 3.20
N GLY A 201 10.71 -17.48 2.05
CA GLY A 201 9.67 -18.36 1.51
C GLY A 201 8.43 -18.32 2.41
N LYS A 202 8.14 -19.41 3.12
CA LYS A 202 7.05 -19.44 4.11
C LYS A 202 7.43 -18.59 5.33
N THR A 203 6.71 -17.49 5.54
CA THR A 203 7.02 -16.49 6.59
C THR A 203 5.75 -15.90 7.20
N GLY A 204 5.90 -15.15 8.31
CA GLY A 204 4.86 -14.28 8.84
C GLY A 204 4.58 -13.07 7.96
N ARG A 205 3.71 -12.19 8.48
CA ARG A 205 3.40 -10.91 7.85
C ARG A 205 3.39 -9.81 8.90
N GLN A 206 3.77 -8.61 8.52
CA GLN A 206 3.56 -7.39 9.31
C GLN A 206 2.23 -6.74 8.92
N LEU A 207 1.54 -6.17 9.91
CA LEU A 207 0.31 -5.42 9.72
C LEU A 207 0.62 -3.94 9.58
N SER A 208 0.10 -3.31 8.52
CA SER A 208 0.03 -1.85 8.41
C SER A 208 -1.42 -1.42 8.59
N TYR A 209 -1.66 -0.34 9.34
CA TYR A 209 -3.01 0.07 9.67
C TYR A 209 -3.18 1.59 9.73
N ILE A 210 -4.43 2.05 9.53
CA ILE A 210 -4.84 3.45 9.63
C ILE A 210 -6.31 3.54 10.06
N GLY A 211 -6.66 4.57 10.81
CA GLY A 211 -8.06 4.82 11.21
C GLY A 211 -8.23 6.13 11.98
N TRP A 212 -9.48 6.51 12.20
CA TRP A 212 -9.87 7.63 13.05
C TRP A 212 -10.31 7.14 14.42
N ARG A 213 -9.79 7.79 15.48
CA ARG A 213 -10.32 7.65 16.85
C ARG A 213 -11.58 8.47 17.04
#